data_1ea0e2d51d4f71606a8992e53e6e9628
#
_entry.id   1ea0e2d51d4f71606a8992e53e6e9628
#
_cell.length_a   1.000
_cell.length_b   1.000
_cell.length_c   1.000
_cell.angle_alpha   90.00
_cell.angle_beta   90.00
_cell.angle_gamma   90.00
#
_symmetry.space_group_name_H-M   'P 1'
#
loop_
_entity.id
_entity.type
_entity.pdbx_description
1 polymer ?
#
loop_
_entity_poly.entity_id
_entity_poly.type
_entity_poly.pdbx_seq_one_letter_code
_entity_poly.pdbx_strand_id
1 'polypeptide(L)'
;VEFNPETVKSYRLIGYENREVQDKDFRNDQVDGGEVGSGHTVTALYELELTPQSGRLCHVFVRAKQPDGQVGEEVRYSYEKEQLLSEWNQTSKKFRFIACVAEMAEILRESPHVNSTLEAVYQELQNNKLAENEPEQEFVQLVQKALALKGSPISQDKR
;
A
#
# COMPACT_ATOMS: atom_id res chain seq x y z
N VAL A 1 -5.09 -8.11 9.31
CA VAL A 1 -3.76 -8.05 9.95
C VAL A 1 -3.93 -7.73 11.41
N GLU A 2 -3.23 -8.46 12.28
CA GLU A 2 -3.25 -8.25 13.73
C GLU A 2 -1.84 -7.83 14.18
N PHE A 3 -1.66 -6.56 14.50
CA PHE A 3 -0.40 -6.01 14.98
C PHE A 3 -0.20 -6.29 16.47
N ASN A 4 1.06 -6.55 16.86
CA ASN A 4 1.41 -6.73 18.26
C ASN A 4 1.61 -5.37 18.95
N PRO A 5 0.80 -5.00 19.96
CA PRO A 5 0.89 -3.71 20.62
C PRO A 5 2.19 -3.50 21.42
N GLU A 6 2.94 -4.57 21.70
CA GLU A 6 4.25 -4.45 22.33
C GLU A 6 5.31 -3.91 21.36
N THR A 7 5.20 -4.20 20.06
CA THR A 7 6.18 -3.83 19.03
C THR A 7 5.68 -2.75 18.08
N VAL A 8 4.37 -2.57 17.96
CA VAL A 8 3.71 -1.55 17.10
C VAL A 8 2.89 -0.63 17.96
N LYS A 9 3.27 0.64 18.01
CA LYS A 9 2.58 1.69 18.78
C LYS A 9 1.32 2.16 18.08
N SER A 10 1.41 2.36 16.77
CA SER A 10 0.28 2.76 15.92
C SER A 10 0.48 2.25 14.49
N TYR A 11 -0.61 2.15 13.75
CA TYR A 11 -0.58 1.76 12.34
C TYR A 11 -1.66 2.49 11.56
N ARG A 12 -1.46 2.60 10.25
CA ARG A 12 -2.40 3.16 9.29
C ARG A 12 -2.39 2.32 8.02
N LEU A 13 -3.56 1.88 7.57
CA LEU A 13 -3.74 1.31 6.23
C LEU A 13 -3.70 2.46 5.21
N ILE A 14 -2.86 2.34 4.20
CA ILE A 14 -2.74 3.34 3.14
C ILE A 14 -3.76 3.03 2.04
N GLY A 15 -4.71 3.93 1.83
CA GLY A 15 -5.85 3.70 0.93
C GLY A 15 -6.91 2.79 1.55
N TYR A 16 -7.93 2.45 0.77
CA TYR A 16 -9.04 1.57 1.16
C TYR A 16 -9.93 2.06 2.32
N GLU A 17 -9.85 3.32 2.69
CA GLU A 17 -10.54 3.89 3.88
C GLU A 17 -12.07 3.70 3.85
N ASN A 18 -12.66 3.47 2.68
CA ASN A 18 -14.11 3.33 2.48
C ASN A 18 -14.58 1.87 2.29
N ARG A 19 -13.71 0.89 2.46
CA ARG A 19 -14.03 -0.54 2.18
C ARG A 19 -13.49 -1.47 3.26
N GLU A 20 -13.48 -1.02 4.49
CA GLU A 20 -13.00 -1.81 5.62
C GLU A 20 -14.08 -2.80 6.06
N VAL A 21 -13.74 -4.10 6.09
CA VAL A 21 -14.54 -5.12 6.79
C VAL A 21 -14.19 -5.01 8.27
N GLN A 22 -15.20 -4.86 9.12
CA GLN A 22 -14.96 -4.75 10.57
C GLN A 22 -14.33 -6.05 11.12
N ASP A 23 -13.40 -5.93 12.06
CA ASP A 23 -12.67 -7.07 12.63
C ASP A 23 -13.58 -8.21 13.12
N LYS A 24 -14.72 -7.86 13.72
CA LYS A 24 -15.74 -8.83 14.18
C LYS A 24 -16.37 -9.64 13.04
N ASP A 25 -16.36 -9.10 11.83
CA ASP A 25 -16.99 -9.69 10.64
C ASP A 25 -15.99 -10.47 9.78
N PHE A 26 -14.69 -10.42 10.09
CA PHE A 26 -13.65 -11.12 9.32
C PHE A 26 -13.89 -12.63 9.21
N ARG A 27 -14.46 -13.27 10.24
CA ARG A 27 -14.79 -14.69 10.26
C ARG A 27 -16.28 -14.98 10.03
N ASN A 28 -17.06 -13.97 9.66
CA ASN A 28 -18.48 -14.13 9.36
C ASN A 28 -18.67 -14.45 7.87
N ASP A 29 -19.03 -15.69 7.56
CA ASP A 29 -19.21 -16.16 6.18
C ASP A 29 -20.38 -15.53 5.44
N GLN A 30 -21.26 -14.81 6.16
CA GLN A 30 -22.38 -14.08 5.56
C GLN A 30 -21.98 -12.68 5.09
N VAL A 31 -20.83 -12.17 5.56
CA VAL A 31 -20.29 -10.88 5.12
C VAL A 31 -19.50 -11.09 3.85
N ASP A 32 -19.84 -10.28 2.85
CA ASP A 32 -19.14 -10.29 1.57
C ASP A 32 -17.78 -9.59 1.71
N GLY A 33 -16.74 -10.28 1.24
CA GLY A 33 -15.37 -9.72 1.16
C GLY A 33 -15.13 -9.09 -0.22
N GLY A 34 -13.88 -8.76 -0.49
CA GLY A 34 -13.46 -8.31 -1.81
C GLY A 34 -13.31 -9.48 -2.78
N GLU A 35 -13.84 -9.35 -3.98
CA GLU A 35 -13.60 -10.31 -5.05
C GLU A 35 -12.23 -10.08 -5.71
N VAL A 36 -11.47 -11.15 -5.87
CA VAL A 36 -10.19 -11.13 -6.60
C VAL A 36 -10.32 -11.98 -7.85
N GLY A 37 -10.38 -11.35 -9.01
CA GLY A 37 -10.47 -12.04 -10.29
C GLY A 37 -9.23 -12.88 -10.60
N SER A 38 -9.39 -13.88 -11.46
CA SER A 38 -8.28 -14.74 -11.89
C SER A 38 -7.14 -13.90 -12.48
N GLY A 39 -5.92 -14.14 -12.02
CA GLY A 39 -4.72 -13.40 -12.46
C GLY A 39 -4.55 -12.01 -11.82
N HIS A 40 -5.48 -11.55 -10.99
CA HIS A 40 -5.34 -10.29 -10.27
C HIS A 40 -4.61 -10.48 -8.94
N THR A 41 -3.99 -9.41 -8.49
CA THR A 41 -3.33 -9.31 -7.18
C THR A 41 -3.81 -8.05 -6.47
N VAL A 42 -3.87 -8.12 -5.15
CA VAL A 42 -4.19 -6.97 -4.29
C VAL A 42 -3.03 -6.76 -3.32
N THR A 43 -2.67 -5.51 -3.11
CA THR A 43 -1.63 -5.13 -2.16
C THR A 43 -2.22 -4.21 -1.10
N ALA A 44 -2.06 -4.56 0.16
CA ALA A 44 -2.34 -3.68 1.29
C ALA A 44 -1.00 -3.16 1.84
N LEU A 45 -0.90 -1.84 1.96
CA LEU A 45 0.25 -1.16 2.56
C LEU A 45 -0.14 -0.59 3.91
N TYR A 46 0.72 -0.80 4.90
CA TYR A 46 0.57 -0.24 6.24
C TYR A 46 1.77 0.61 6.58
N GLU A 47 1.50 1.80 7.08
CA GLU A 47 2.47 2.63 7.77
C GLU A 47 2.45 2.27 9.25
N LEU A 48 3.62 2.04 9.86
CA LEU A 48 3.73 1.58 11.23
C LEU A 48 4.60 2.53 12.04
N GLU A 49 4.16 2.88 13.24
CA GLU A 49 5.01 3.48 14.27
C GLU A 49 5.45 2.39 15.23
N LEU A 50 6.74 2.12 15.28
CA LEU A 50 7.29 1.01 16.06
C LEU A 50 7.67 1.46 17.47
N THR A 51 7.53 0.55 18.45
CA THR A 51 8.12 0.70 19.78
C THR A 51 9.60 0.28 19.77
N PRO A 52 10.39 0.54 20.83
CA PRO A 52 11.74 -0.01 20.95
C PRO A 52 11.80 -1.53 21.15
N GLN A 53 10.70 -2.18 21.51
CA GLN A 53 10.67 -3.61 21.83
C GLN A 53 10.90 -4.48 20.58
N SER A 54 11.58 -5.61 20.79
CA SER A 54 11.77 -6.68 19.79
C SER A 54 10.66 -7.72 19.87
N GLY A 55 10.61 -8.62 18.87
CA GLY A 55 9.68 -9.74 18.82
C GLY A 55 8.66 -9.66 17.70
N ARG A 56 7.57 -10.40 17.84
CA ARG A 56 6.56 -10.49 16.78
C ARG A 56 6.00 -9.13 16.42
N LEU A 57 6.02 -8.81 15.12
CA LEU A 57 5.45 -7.59 14.57
C LEU A 57 3.94 -7.72 14.35
N CYS A 58 3.53 -8.78 13.64
CA CYS A 58 2.12 -9.01 13.33
C CYS A 58 1.81 -10.47 12.97
N HIS A 59 0.52 -10.77 12.95
CA HIS A 59 -0.06 -11.88 12.21
C HIS A 59 -0.86 -11.37 11.02
N VAL A 60 -0.70 -12.03 9.88
CA VAL A 60 -1.55 -11.81 8.70
C VAL A 60 -2.42 -13.05 8.53
N PHE A 61 -3.73 -12.87 8.55
CA PHE A 61 -4.71 -13.91 8.30
C PHE A 61 -5.32 -13.70 6.92
N VAL A 62 -5.39 -14.76 6.15
CA VAL A 62 -6.02 -14.77 4.83
C VAL A 62 -7.12 -15.81 4.82
N ARG A 63 -8.33 -15.39 4.48
CA ARG A 63 -9.48 -16.26 4.23
C ARG A 63 -9.98 -16.03 2.82
N ALA A 64 -10.30 -17.10 2.12
CA ALA A 64 -10.89 -17.04 0.80
C ALA A 64 -12.07 -18.03 0.69
N LYS A 65 -13.08 -17.68 -0.08
CA LYS A 65 -14.12 -18.60 -0.51
C LYS A 65 -13.78 -19.15 -1.89
N GLN A 66 -14.04 -20.41 -2.10
CA GLN A 66 -13.95 -21.03 -3.41
C GLN A 66 -15.12 -20.54 -4.29
N PRO A 67 -15.02 -20.63 -5.63
CA PRO A 67 -16.10 -20.22 -6.53
C PRO A 67 -17.44 -20.96 -6.30
N ASP A 68 -17.38 -22.15 -5.69
CA ASP A 68 -18.57 -22.94 -5.29
C ASP A 68 -19.20 -22.49 -3.96
N GLY A 69 -18.66 -21.45 -3.34
CA GLY A 69 -19.10 -20.88 -2.07
C GLY A 69 -18.56 -21.59 -0.82
N GLN A 70 -17.78 -22.67 -0.98
CA GLN A 70 -17.13 -23.31 0.16
C GLN A 70 -16.05 -22.40 0.75
N VAL A 71 -16.03 -22.29 2.07
CA VAL A 71 -15.00 -21.52 2.78
C VAL A 71 -13.71 -22.32 2.80
N GLY A 72 -12.63 -21.73 2.26
CA GLY A 72 -11.30 -22.29 2.36
C GLY A 72 -10.74 -22.21 3.78
N GLU A 73 -9.64 -22.90 4.01
CA GLU A 73 -8.92 -22.79 5.27
C GLU A 73 -8.36 -21.38 5.48
N GLU A 74 -8.42 -20.91 6.72
CA GLU A 74 -7.74 -19.67 7.12
C GLU A 74 -6.22 -19.93 7.18
N VAL A 75 -5.47 -19.19 6.38
CA VAL A 75 -4.00 -19.24 6.40
C VAL A 75 -3.47 -18.12 7.26
N ARG A 76 -2.51 -18.44 8.14
CA ARG A 76 -1.86 -17.49 9.04
C ARG A 76 -0.37 -17.39 8.72
N TYR A 77 0.11 -16.16 8.57
CA TYR A 77 1.52 -15.83 8.49
C TYR A 77 1.91 -15.00 9.71
N SER A 78 3.15 -15.18 10.21
CA SER A 78 3.70 -14.41 11.32
C SER A 78 4.97 -13.72 10.86
N TYR A 79 5.13 -12.47 11.27
CA TYR A 79 6.31 -11.67 10.97
C TYR A 79 6.90 -11.14 12.26
N GLU A 80 8.24 -11.21 12.32
CA GLU A 80 9.02 -10.71 13.44
C GLU A 80 9.61 -9.34 13.07
N LYS A 81 9.81 -8.47 14.06
CA LYS A 81 10.36 -7.13 13.84
C LYS A 81 11.78 -7.16 13.26
N GLU A 82 12.54 -8.19 13.60
CA GLU A 82 13.91 -8.42 13.11
C GLU A 82 13.98 -8.73 11.61
N GLN A 83 12.85 -9.06 10.99
CA GLN A 83 12.74 -9.27 9.54
C GLN A 83 12.58 -7.95 8.77
N LEU A 84 12.36 -6.83 9.46
CA LEU A 84 12.27 -5.53 8.82
C LEU A 84 13.63 -5.13 8.25
N LEU A 85 13.61 -4.63 7.03
CA LEU A 85 14.79 -4.06 6.39
C LEU A 85 15.00 -2.64 6.90
N SER A 86 16.22 -2.31 7.30
CA SER A 86 16.56 -0.99 7.86
C SER A 86 16.75 0.09 6.78
N GLU A 87 17.07 -0.34 5.55
CA GLU A 87 17.42 0.56 4.47
C GLU A 87 16.46 0.43 3.29
N TRP A 88 16.02 1.56 2.76
CA TRP A 88 15.13 1.62 1.60
C TRP A 88 15.65 0.86 0.38
N ASN A 89 16.94 0.99 0.08
CA ASN A 89 17.59 0.35 -1.06
C ASN A 89 17.71 -1.19 -0.94
N GLN A 90 17.55 -1.75 0.25
CA GLN A 90 17.50 -3.19 0.50
C GLN A 90 16.14 -3.80 0.12
N THR A 91 15.10 -2.97 0.00
CA THR A 91 13.77 -3.45 -0.38
C THR A 91 13.70 -3.81 -1.86
N SER A 92 12.75 -4.69 -2.21
CA SER A 92 12.58 -5.09 -3.60
C SER A 92 12.13 -3.91 -4.48
N LYS A 93 12.51 -3.93 -5.76
CA LYS A 93 12.02 -2.95 -6.74
C LYS A 93 10.49 -2.88 -6.77
N LYS A 94 9.83 -4.04 -6.69
CA LYS A 94 8.37 -4.13 -6.68
C LYS A 94 7.76 -3.39 -5.49
N PHE A 95 8.31 -3.58 -4.29
CA PHE A 95 7.87 -2.86 -3.11
C PHE A 95 8.05 -1.34 -3.27
N ARG A 96 9.23 -0.90 -3.74
CA ARG A 96 9.50 0.52 -3.97
C ARG A 96 8.58 1.13 -5.02
N PHE A 97 8.30 0.39 -6.09
CA PHE A 97 7.34 0.83 -7.11
C PHE A 97 5.94 1.02 -6.51
N ILE A 98 5.43 0.03 -5.75
CA ILE A 98 4.12 0.09 -5.09
C ILE A 98 4.06 1.26 -4.10
N ALA A 99 5.13 1.49 -3.34
CA ALA A 99 5.21 2.63 -2.44
C ALA A 99 5.17 3.98 -3.19
N CYS A 100 5.83 4.08 -4.35
CA CYS A 100 5.73 5.26 -5.23
C CYS A 100 4.29 5.49 -5.73
N VAL A 101 3.56 4.42 -6.07
CA VAL A 101 2.14 4.51 -6.46
C VAL A 101 1.30 5.07 -5.31
N ALA A 102 1.48 4.53 -4.10
CA ALA A 102 0.77 4.97 -2.92
C ALA A 102 1.09 6.44 -2.58
N GLU A 103 2.36 6.81 -2.59
CA GLU A 103 2.81 8.18 -2.30
C GLU A 103 2.27 9.19 -3.31
N MET A 104 2.26 8.86 -4.62
CA MET A 104 1.62 9.72 -5.63
C MET A 104 0.14 9.94 -5.32
N ALA A 105 -0.58 8.89 -4.94
CA ALA A 105 -1.99 8.99 -4.60
C ALA A 105 -2.21 9.87 -3.36
N GLU A 106 -1.39 9.72 -2.32
CA GLU A 106 -1.42 10.57 -1.13
C GLU A 106 -1.15 12.05 -1.47
N ILE A 107 -0.18 12.33 -2.34
CA ILE A 107 0.14 13.69 -2.81
C ILE A 107 -1.03 14.30 -3.59
N LEU A 108 -1.62 13.55 -4.51
CA LEU A 108 -2.70 14.07 -5.36
C LEU A 108 -4.00 14.34 -4.61
N ARG A 109 -4.27 13.59 -3.54
CA ARG A 109 -5.43 13.82 -2.67
C ARG A 109 -5.16 14.80 -1.52
N GLU A 110 -3.95 15.41 -1.48
CA GLU A 110 -3.53 16.36 -0.44
C GLU A 110 -3.64 15.77 0.98
N SER A 111 -3.26 14.50 1.11
CA SER A 111 -3.29 13.79 2.38
C SER A 111 -2.40 14.49 3.43
N PRO A 112 -2.84 14.58 4.71
CA PRO A 112 -2.01 15.11 5.79
C PRO A 112 -0.80 14.23 6.12
N HIS A 113 -0.72 13.04 5.54
CA HIS A 113 0.35 12.05 5.76
C HIS A 113 1.42 12.06 4.68
N VAL A 114 1.36 13.02 3.74
CA VAL A 114 2.38 13.16 2.68
C VAL A 114 3.73 13.52 3.29
N ASN A 115 4.74 12.73 2.96
CA ASN A 115 6.13 12.95 3.41
C ASN A 115 7.11 13.21 2.26
N SER A 116 6.60 13.31 1.02
CA SER A 116 7.42 13.41 -0.20
C SER A 116 6.82 14.40 -1.22
N THR A 117 7.42 14.49 -2.38
CA THR A 117 6.95 15.32 -3.51
C THR A 117 6.84 14.49 -4.78
N LEU A 118 6.06 14.97 -5.76
CA LEU A 118 5.98 14.31 -7.07
C LEU A 118 7.36 14.22 -7.75
N GLU A 119 8.21 15.22 -7.55
CA GLU A 119 9.58 15.24 -8.05
C GLU A 119 10.40 14.09 -7.45
N ALA A 120 10.32 13.87 -6.13
CA ALA A 120 11.01 12.79 -5.45
C ALA A 120 10.50 11.41 -5.90
N VAL A 121 9.17 11.25 -6.05
CA VAL A 121 8.56 10.03 -6.59
C VAL A 121 9.08 9.75 -8.01
N TYR A 122 9.11 10.77 -8.87
CA TYR A 122 9.62 10.63 -10.24
C TYR A 122 11.10 10.24 -10.28
N GLN A 123 11.93 10.88 -9.46
CA GLN A 123 13.36 10.57 -9.36
C GLN A 123 13.60 9.14 -8.87
N GLU A 124 12.85 8.68 -7.88
CA GLU A 124 12.93 7.30 -7.38
C GLU A 124 12.63 6.28 -8.49
N LEU A 125 11.55 6.50 -9.24
CA LEU A 125 11.14 5.65 -10.35
C LEU A 125 12.21 5.57 -11.45
N GLN A 126 12.81 6.73 -11.82
CA GLN A 126 13.78 6.83 -12.90
C GLN A 126 15.17 6.30 -12.51
N ASN A 127 15.72 6.78 -11.39
CA ASN A 127 17.08 6.47 -10.99
C ASN A 127 17.25 4.98 -10.66
N ASN A 128 16.21 4.34 -10.15
CA ASN A 128 16.23 2.94 -9.76
C ASN A 128 15.61 2.01 -10.81
N LYS A 129 15.11 2.56 -11.93
CA LYS A 129 14.49 1.81 -13.03
C LYS A 129 13.43 0.84 -12.47
N LEU A 130 12.47 1.38 -11.73
CA LEU A 130 11.49 0.58 -11.01
C LEU A 130 10.39 0.04 -11.91
N ALA A 131 10.11 0.69 -13.06
CA ALA A 131 9.10 0.25 -14.03
C ALA A 131 9.68 -0.84 -14.95
N GLU A 132 9.19 -2.06 -14.82
CA GLU A 132 9.70 -3.24 -15.54
C GLU A 132 8.77 -3.71 -16.66
N ASN A 133 7.51 -3.26 -16.70
CA ASN A 133 6.50 -3.63 -17.69
C ASN A 133 5.74 -2.40 -18.22
N GLU A 134 4.90 -2.61 -19.23
CA GLU A 134 4.16 -1.52 -19.90
C GLU A 134 3.24 -0.74 -18.94
N PRO A 135 2.37 -1.37 -18.11
CA PRO A 135 1.55 -0.63 -17.13
C PRO A 135 2.37 0.20 -16.13
N GLU A 136 3.52 -0.31 -15.69
CA GLU A 136 4.41 0.43 -14.79
C GLU A 136 5.06 1.63 -15.49
N GLN A 137 5.40 1.50 -16.78
CA GLN A 137 5.89 2.63 -17.59
C GLN A 137 4.81 3.67 -17.84
N GLU A 138 3.56 3.28 -18.05
CA GLU A 138 2.42 4.20 -18.12
C GLU A 138 2.27 5.01 -16.83
N PHE A 139 2.43 4.35 -15.67
CA PHE A 139 2.41 5.05 -14.39
C PHE A 139 3.51 6.13 -14.31
N VAL A 140 4.74 5.83 -14.74
CA VAL A 140 5.82 6.84 -14.79
C VAL A 140 5.44 8.03 -15.66
N GLN A 141 4.78 7.80 -16.80
CA GLN A 141 4.27 8.88 -17.66
C GLN A 141 3.17 9.70 -16.97
N LEU A 142 2.32 9.07 -16.13
CA LEU A 142 1.32 9.79 -15.35
C LEU A 142 1.97 10.71 -14.31
N VAL A 143 3.01 10.23 -13.61
CA VAL A 143 3.77 11.08 -12.67
C VAL A 143 4.37 12.28 -13.40
N GLN A 144 4.97 12.05 -14.57
CA GLN A 144 5.55 13.13 -15.39
C GLN A 144 4.50 14.16 -15.84
N LYS A 145 3.30 13.70 -16.25
CA LYS A 145 2.19 14.59 -16.59
C LYS A 145 1.71 15.41 -15.39
N ALA A 146 1.60 14.78 -14.22
CA ALA A 146 1.22 15.47 -12.98
C ALA A 146 2.23 16.56 -12.60
N LEU A 147 3.52 16.30 -12.75
CA LEU A 147 4.58 17.29 -12.56
C LEU A 147 4.43 18.48 -13.51
N ALA A 148 4.19 18.22 -14.79
CA ALA A 148 4.02 19.28 -15.79
C ALA A 148 2.80 20.17 -15.49
N LEU A 149 1.70 19.58 -15.02
CA LEU A 149 0.49 20.32 -14.64
C LEU A 149 0.70 21.15 -13.38
N LYS A 150 1.41 20.62 -12.38
CA LYS A 150 1.70 21.34 -11.12
C LYS A 150 2.67 22.51 -11.32
N GLY A 151 3.59 22.40 -12.28
CA GLY A 151 4.52 23.46 -12.67
C GLY A 151 3.94 24.52 -13.61
N SER A 152 2.74 24.31 -14.18
CA SER A 152 2.06 25.29 -15.00
C SER A 152 1.28 26.25 -14.10
N PRO A 153 1.44 27.59 -14.23
CA PRO A 153 0.57 28.51 -13.51
C PRO A 153 -0.86 28.25 -13.93
N ILE A 154 -1.69 27.82 -12.96
CA ILE A 154 -3.13 27.68 -13.16
C ILE A 154 -3.63 29.06 -13.55
N SER A 155 -4.01 29.25 -14.81
CA SER A 155 -4.73 30.45 -15.21
C SER A 155 -6.04 30.44 -14.43
N GLN A 156 -6.12 31.33 -13.42
CA GLN A 156 -7.37 31.62 -12.73
C GLN A 156 -8.33 32.29 -13.73
N ASP A 157 -9.00 31.45 -14.51
CA ASP A 157 -10.13 31.92 -15.29
C ASP A 157 -11.33 32.00 -14.32
N LYS A 158 -11.47 33.20 -13.74
CA LYS A 158 -12.67 33.59 -13.01
C LYS A 158 -13.80 33.70 -14.01
N ARG A 159 -14.78 32.79 -13.93
CA ARG A 159 -16.14 33.03 -14.38
C ARG A 159 -17.10 32.91 -13.21
#